data_260dcc4e6c665be13f2e849ffc573fdb
#
_entry.id   260dcc4e6c665be13f2e849ffc573fdb
#
_cell.length_a   1.000
_cell.length_b   1.000
_cell.length_c   1.000
_cell.angle_alpha   90.00
_cell.angle_beta   90.00
_cell.angle_gamma   90.00
#
_symmetry.space_group_name_H-M   'P 1'
#
loop_
_entity.id
_entity.type
_entity.pdbx_description
1 polymer ?
#
loop_
_entity_poly.entity_id
_entity_poly.type
_entity_poly.pdbx_seq_one_letter_code
_entity_poly.pdbx_strand_id
1 'polypeptide(L)'
;NKLLLPQRLADVQGPAAAKSAGAVRPYYFFTVSKRSVKIYLDEILFIESLKDSVSIHTTSKSYSTHYQLGELEELMRSDNFLRIHRSFLVAMDKIESFSAAEVEIAGRTIPIGRSHKEYVMERLGR
;
A
#
# COMPACT_ATOMS: atom_id res chain seq x y z
N ASN A 1 9.77 12.90 -13.43
CA ASN A 1 10.78 12.25 -12.84
C ASN A 1 10.44 11.84 -11.45
N LYS A 2 11.36 11.37 -10.75
CA LYS A 2 11.04 10.79 -9.50
C LYS A 2 10.43 11.73 -8.53
N LEU A 3 10.36 12.95 -8.84
CA LEU A 3 9.74 13.86 -7.95
C LEU A 3 8.27 13.61 -7.82
N LEU A 4 7.70 12.85 -8.74
CA LEU A 4 6.29 12.59 -8.67
C LEU A 4 5.96 11.51 -7.68
N LEU A 5 6.95 10.77 -7.24
CA LEU A 5 6.70 9.69 -6.29
C LEU A 5 6.91 10.16 -4.87
N PRO A 6 6.14 9.61 -3.93
CA PRO A 6 6.35 9.97 -2.54
C PRO A 6 7.71 9.50 -2.11
N GLN A 7 8.28 10.19 -1.16
CA GLN A 7 9.57 9.84 -0.64
C GLN A 7 9.39 9.07 0.64
N ARG A 8 10.27 8.10 0.85
CA ARG A 8 10.19 7.34 2.07
C ARG A 8 10.92 8.12 3.14
N LEU A 9 10.22 9.04 3.72
CA LEU A 9 10.85 9.90 4.69
C LEU A 9 11.27 9.20 5.95
N ALA A 10 10.68 8.06 6.21
CA ALA A 10 11.10 7.30 7.37
C ALA A 10 12.55 6.96 7.30
N ASP A 11 13.06 6.80 6.10
CA ASP A 11 14.47 6.48 5.96
C ASP A 11 15.30 7.66 6.38
N VAL A 12 14.82 8.84 6.10
CA VAL A 12 15.55 10.03 6.42
C VAL A 12 15.36 10.41 7.87
N GLN A 13 14.14 10.23 8.32
CA GLN A 13 13.86 10.57 9.67
C GLN A 13 14.02 9.41 10.57
N GLY A 14 14.39 8.31 10.03
CA GLY A 14 14.54 7.11 10.78
C GLY A 14 15.28 7.23 12.06
N PRO A 15 16.29 8.01 12.09
CA PRO A 15 17.06 8.11 13.33
C PRO A 15 16.17 8.48 14.47
N ALA A 16 15.37 9.45 14.25
CA ALA A 16 14.54 9.90 15.34
C ALA A 16 13.49 8.88 15.66
N ALA A 17 12.88 8.34 14.64
CA ALA A 17 11.84 7.39 14.90
C ALA A 17 12.39 6.10 15.42
N ALA A 18 13.50 5.71 14.90
CA ALA A 18 14.07 4.43 15.26
C ALA A 18 14.40 4.33 16.70
N LYS A 19 14.69 5.42 17.31
CA LYS A 19 15.07 5.33 18.63
C LYS A 19 13.98 5.00 19.50
N SER A 20 12.78 5.22 19.11
CA SER A 20 11.74 4.97 20.00
C SER A 20 11.49 3.54 20.12
N ALA A 21 12.09 2.95 21.03
CA ALA A 21 11.84 1.58 21.36
C ALA A 21 11.97 0.64 20.19
N GLY A 22 12.65 1.03 19.23
CA GLY A 22 12.83 0.17 18.10
C GLY A 22 11.58 -0.02 17.26
N ALA A 23 10.55 0.71 17.58
CA ALA A 23 9.33 0.58 16.82
C ALA A 23 9.30 1.65 15.76
N VAL A 24 9.82 1.34 14.62
CA VAL A 24 9.82 2.27 13.53
C VAL A 24 8.51 2.15 12.78
N ARG A 25 7.84 3.24 12.59
CA ARG A 25 6.63 3.26 11.79
C ARG A 25 6.93 3.99 10.50
N PRO A 26 7.21 3.27 9.45
CA PRO A 26 7.51 3.89 8.17
C PRO A 26 6.30 4.62 7.63
N TYR A 27 6.54 5.69 6.93
CA TYR A 27 5.47 6.47 6.34
C TYR A 27 5.96 7.14 5.07
N TYR A 28 5.01 7.59 4.27
CA TYR A 28 5.30 8.36 3.09
C TYR A 28 4.44 9.61 3.14
N PHE A 29 4.90 10.66 2.45
CA PHE A 29 4.08 11.83 2.26
C PHE A 29 3.51 11.72 0.86
N PHE A 30 2.20 11.75 0.76
CA PHE A 30 1.52 11.72 -0.53
C PHE A 30 0.89 13.07 -0.78
N THR A 31 0.87 13.49 -2.04
CA THR A 31 0.22 14.74 -2.39
C THR A 31 -1.27 14.51 -2.56
N VAL A 32 -2.04 15.08 -1.66
CA VAL A 32 -3.49 14.95 -1.68
C VAL A 32 -4.06 16.35 -1.68
N SER A 33 -4.76 16.73 -2.73
CA SER A 33 -5.37 18.07 -2.86
C SER A 33 -4.35 19.16 -2.58
N LYS A 34 -3.20 19.07 -3.23
CA LYS A 34 -2.16 20.08 -3.12
C LYS A 34 -1.53 20.17 -1.74
N ARG A 35 -1.72 19.16 -0.93
CA ARG A 35 -1.09 19.12 0.38
C ARG A 35 -0.31 17.82 0.50
N SER A 36 0.75 17.85 1.28
CA SER A 36 1.51 16.65 1.55
C SER A 36 0.96 16.03 2.81
N VAL A 37 0.40 14.85 2.69
CA VAL A 37 -0.25 14.18 3.81
C VAL A 37 0.60 13.00 4.21
N LYS A 38 0.91 12.90 5.49
CA LYS A 38 1.68 11.79 6.00
C LYS A 38 0.77 10.59 6.20
N ILE A 39 1.13 9.48 5.60
CA ILE A 39 0.34 8.27 5.74
C ILE A 39 1.28 7.16 6.19
N TYR A 40 0.99 6.59 7.35
CA TYR A 40 1.80 5.49 7.86
C TYR A 40 1.48 4.23 7.10
N LEU A 41 2.52 3.48 6.75
CA LEU A 41 2.32 2.27 5.96
C LEU A 41 1.52 1.23 6.70
N ASP A 42 1.66 1.17 8.01
CA ASP A 42 0.93 0.16 8.77
C ASP A 42 -0.54 0.50 8.93
N GLU A 43 -0.97 1.67 8.47
CA GLU A 43 -2.38 2.01 8.47
C GLU A 43 -3.03 1.79 7.12
N ILE A 44 -2.24 1.55 6.09
CA ILE A 44 -2.79 1.36 4.77
C ILE A 44 -3.33 -0.06 4.64
N LEU A 45 -4.59 -0.15 4.28
CA LEU A 45 -5.22 -1.45 4.08
C LEU A 45 -4.96 -1.93 2.66
N PHE A 46 -5.28 -1.11 1.70
CA PHE A 46 -5.02 -1.43 0.31
C PHE A 46 -5.12 -0.16 -0.52
N ILE A 47 -4.62 -0.23 -1.73
CA ILE A 47 -4.64 0.91 -2.64
C ILE A 47 -5.33 0.47 -3.91
N GLU A 48 -6.29 1.25 -4.34
CA GLU A 48 -7.09 0.94 -5.51
C GLU A 48 -6.75 1.90 -6.65
N SER A 49 -6.53 1.36 -7.83
CA SER A 49 -6.24 2.19 -8.99
C SER A 49 -7.54 2.71 -9.57
N LEU A 50 -7.59 4.00 -9.80
CA LEU A 50 -8.71 4.62 -10.44
C LEU A 50 -8.24 5.09 -11.81
N LYS A 51 -9.03 5.91 -12.46
CA LYS A 51 -8.70 6.29 -13.82
C LYS A 51 -7.39 7.07 -13.90
N ASP A 52 -7.31 8.15 -13.18
CA ASP A 52 -6.12 8.99 -13.23
C ASP A 52 -5.41 9.06 -11.90
N SER A 53 -5.85 8.30 -10.94
CA SER A 53 -5.31 8.43 -9.60
C SER A 53 -5.41 7.11 -8.90
N VAL A 54 -5.03 7.11 -7.64
CA VAL A 54 -5.21 5.92 -6.81
C VAL A 54 -5.93 6.37 -5.55
N SER A 55 -6.66 5.45 -4.96
CA SER A 55 -7.33 5.70 -3.70
C SER A 55 -6.63 4.86 -2.64
N ILE A 56 -6.07 5.51 -1.64
CA ILE A 56 -5.36 4.83 -0.57
C ILE A 56 -6.33 4.67 0.59
N HIS A 57 -6.69 3.43 0.88
CA HIS A 57 -7.65 3.15 1.94
C HIS A 57 -6.89 2.80 3.22
N THR A 58 -7.12 3.57 4.26
CA THR A 58 -6.45 3.32 5.52
C THR A 58 -7.47 2.96 6.58
N THR A 59 -7.00 2.70 7.78
CA THR A 59 -7.89 2.32 8.87
C THR A 59 -8.79 3.46 9.29
N SER A 60 -8.41 4.70 9.00
CA SER A 60 -9.22 5.84 9.42
C SER A 60 -9.98 6.46 8.27
N LYS A 61 -9.40 6.54 7.09
CA LYS A 61 -10.10 7.15 5.97
C LYS A 61 -9.39 6.85 4.68
N SER A 62 -9.93 7.35 3.59
CA SER A 62 -9.36 7.14 2.27
C SER A 62 -8.80 8.43 1.74
N TYR A 63 -7.73 8.32 0.96
CA TYR A 63 -7.10 9.47 0.34
C TYR A 63 -7.02 9.23 -1.16
N SER A 64 -7.20 10.28 -1.93
CA SER A 64 -7.09 10.17 -3.37
C SER A 64 -5.87 10.97 -3.81
N THR A 65 -5.00 10.36 -4.57
CA THR A 65 -3.79 11.04 -4.98
C THR A 65 -3.42 10.60 -6.40
N HIS A 66 -2.74 11.48 -7.13
CA HIS A 66 -2.44 11.25 -8.53
C HIS A 66 -1.13 10.51 -8.70
N TYR A 67 -1.18 9.20 -8.61
CA TYR A 67 -0.03 8.35 -8.86
C TYR A 67 -0.50 7.14 -9.64
N GLN A 68 0.44 6.45 -10.26
CA GLN A 68 0.12 5.20 -10.93
C GLN A 68 0.33 4.08 -9.95
N LEU A 69 -0.55 3.09 -10.01
CA LEU A 69 -0.43 1.98 -9.06
C LEU A 69 0.89 1.24 -9.23
N GLY A 70 1.36 1.14 -10.46
CA GLY A 70 2.64 0.50 -10.69
C GLY A 70 3.80 1.23 -10.04
N GLU A 71 3.71 2.56 -9.99
CA GLU A 71 4.74 3.33 -9.32
C GLU A 71 4.76 3.05 -7.84
N LEU A 72 3.58 2.94 -7.26
CA LEU A 72 3.50 2.68 -5.83
C LEU A 72 3.90 1.24 -5.52
N GLU A 73 3.62 0.33 -6.44
CA GLU A 73 4.03 -1.04 -6.25
C GLU A 73 5.55 -1.14 -6.15
N GLU A 74 6.25 -0.42 -7.02
CA GLU A 74 7.70 -0.42 -6.98
C GLU A 74 8.21 0.24 -5.70
N LEU A 75 7.62 1.36 -5.35
CA LEU A 75 8.06 2.10 -4.18
C LEU A 75 7.86 1.31 -2.91
N MET A 76 6.76 0.58 -2.83
CA MET A 76 6.39 -0.11 -1.60
C MET A 76 6.67 -1.59 -1.65
N ARG A 77 7.48 -2.02 -2.62
CA ARG A 77 7.72 -3.44 -2.79
C ARG A 77 8.27 -4.10 -1.53
N SER A 78 9.15 -3.44 -0.84
CA SER A 78 9.77 -4.03 0.33
C SER A 78 8.99 -3.76 1.61
N ASP A 79 7.78 -3.23 1.50
CA ASP A 79 7.01 -2.86 2.67
C ASP A 79 5.81 -3.77 2.89
N ASN A 80 5.93 -5.02 2.48
CA ASN A 80 4.86 -5.99 2.71
C ASN A 80 3.57 -5.69 1.96
N PHE A 81 3.70 -5.10 0.78
CA PHE A 81 2.55 -4.88 -0.06
C PHE A 81 2.58 -5.85 -1.23
N LEU A 82 1.43 -6.29 -1.65
CA LEU A 82 1.31 -7.32 -2.67
C LEU A 82 0.32 -6.88 -3.74
N ARG A 83 0.77 -6.93 -5.00
CA ARG A 83 -0.12 -6.60 -6.10
C ARG A 83 -0.94 -7.83 -6.41
N ILE A 84 -2.24 -7.75 -6.17
CA ILE A 84 -3.09 -8.91 -6.39
C ILE A 84 -4.01 -8.75 -7.59
N HIS A 85 -4.01 -7.56 -8.16
CA HIS A 85 -4.91 -7.28 -9.28
C HIS A 85 -4.32 -6.09 -9.99
N ARG A 86 -4.64 -5.94 -11.26
CA ARG A 86 -4.10 -4.80 -11.98
C ARG A 86 -4.55 -3.49 -11.35
N SER A 87 -5.61 -3.53 -10.54
CA SER A 87 -6.13 -2.34 -9.91
C SER A 87 -5.98 -2.32 -8.40
N PHE A 88 -5.39 -3.32 -7.82
CA PHE A 88 -5.30 -3.38 -6.35
C PHE A 88 -3.93 -3.78 -5.84
N LEU A 89 -3.47 -3.04 -4.86
CA LEU A 89 -2.24 -3.32 -4.16
C LEU A 89 -2.61 -3.40 -2.68
N VAL A 90 -2.40 -4.54 -2.04
CA VAL A 90 -2.87 -4.75 -0.68
C VAL A 90 -1.73 -4.90 0.31
N ALA A 91 -2.00 -4.54 1.54
CA ALA A 91 -1.04 -4.72 2.62
C ALA A 91 -1.18 -6.15 3.13
N MET A 92 -0.13 -6.93 2.97
CA MET A 92 -0.22 -8.35 3.34
C MET A 92 -0.57 -8.55 4.80
N ASP A 93 -0.09 -7.68 5.65
CA ASP A 93 -0.36 -7.80 7.08
C ASP A 93 -1.82 -7.56 7.42
N LYS A 94 -2.57 -6.96 6.53
CA LYS A 94 -3.96 -6.63 6.80
C LYS A 94 -4.93 -7.64 6.23
N ILE A 95 -4.43 -8.64 5.53
CA ILE A 95 -5.30 -9.65 4.95
C ILE A 95 -5.83 -10.55 6.05
N GLU A 96 -7.14 -10.60 6.17
CA GLU A 96 -7.77 -11.41 7.20
C GLU A 96 -8.00 -12.83 6.71
N SER A 97 -8.32 -12.96 5.44
CA SER A 97 -8.50 -14.28 4.86
C SER A 97 -8.34 -14.16 3.36
N PHE A 98 -8.14 -15.26 2.69
CA PHE A 98 -8.03 -15.23 1.24
C PHE A 98 -8.43 -16.57 0.67
N SER A 99 -8.81 -16.53 -0.61
CA SER A 99 -9.13 -17.73 -1.34
C SER A 99 -8.44 -17.62 -2.68
N ALA A 100 -8.67 -18.55 -3.57
CA ALA A 100 -8.06 -18.50 -4.89
C ALA A 100 -8.62 -17.34 -5.72
N ALA A 101 -9.73 -16.76 -5.32
CA ALA A 101 -10.38 -15.73 -6.10
C ALA A 101 -10.33 -14.34 -5.48
N GLU A 102 -10.11 -14.25 -4.20
CA GLU A 102 -10.20 -12.95 -3.55
C GLU A 102 -9.54 -12.95 -2.19
N VAL A 103 -9.30 -11.74 -1.66
CA VAL A 103 -8.79 -11.60 -0.31
C VAL A 103 -9.77 -10.74 0.45
N GLU A 104 -9.79 -10.88 1.76
CA GLU A 104 -10.66 -10.08 2.61
C GLU A 104 -9.80 -9.21 3.52
N ILE A 105 -10.07 -7.93 3.50
CA ILE A 105 -9.34 -6.97 4.32
C ILE A 105 -10.36 -6.02 4.96
N ALA A 106 -10.37 -5.97 6.27
CA ALA A 106 -11.23 -5.04 7.01
C ALA A 106 -12.68 -5.11 6.57
N GLY A 107 -13.16 -6.32 6.36
CA GLY A 107 -14.56 -6.50 5.96
C GLY A 107 -14.82 -6.25 4.49
N ARG A 108 -13.79 -5.99 3.71
CA ARG A 108 -13.97 -5.77 2.29
C ARG A 108 -13.38 -6.93 1.52
N THR A 109 -14.02 -7.27 0.42
CA THR A 109 -13.58 -8.35 -0.44
C THR A 109 -12.93 -7.76 -1.67
N ILE A 110 -11.68 -8.13 -1.92
CA ILE A 110 -10.92 -7.59 -3.04
C ILE A 110 -10.55 -8.72 -3.98
N PRO A 111 -10.87 -8.62 -5.25
CA PRO A 111 -10.65 -9.73 -6.19
C PRO A 111 -9.17 -9.89 -6.51
N ILE A 112 -8.78 -11.12 -6.78
CA ILE A 112 -7.45 -11.43 -7.23
C ILE A 112 -7.51 -11.55 -8.74
N GLY A 113 -6.65 -10.80 -9.43
CA GLY A 113 -6.64 -10.83 -10.87
C GLY A 113 -6.18 -12.17 -11.40
N ARG A 114 -6.76 -12.58 -12.52
CA ARG A 114 -6.44 -13.88 -13.08
C ARG A 114 -4.94 -14.00 -13.36
N SER A 115 -4.34 -12.97 -13.86
CA SER A 115 -2.93 -13.03 -14.17
C SER A 115 -2.03 -12.93 -12.95
N HIS A 116 -2.60 -12.60 -11.81
CA HIS A 116 -1.83 -12.49 -10.58
C HIS A 116 -2.05 -13.67 -9.63
N LYS A 117 -2.96 -14.54 -10.00
CA LYS A 117 -3.37 -15.59 -9.08
C LYS A 117 -2.23 -16.48 -8.59
N GLU A 118 -1.43 -16.96 -9.51
CA GLU A 118 -0.36 -17.84 -9.11
C GLU A 118 0.65 -17.15 -8.23
N TYR A 119 0.98 -15.92 -8.60
CA TYR A 119 1.92 -15.15 -7.83
C TYR A 119 1.40 -14.90 -6.42
N VAL A 120 0.12 -14.54 -6.33
CA VAL A 120 -0.49 -14.25 -5.04
C VAL A 120 -0.55 -15.51 -4.17
N MET A 121 -0.95 -16.61 -4.76
CA MET A 121 -1.05 -17.84 -3.99
C MET A 121 0.31 -18.28 -3.49
N GLU A 122 1.34 -18.04 -4.28
CA GLU A 122 2.67 -18.40 -3.87
C GLU A 122 3.12 -17.55 -2.69
N ARG A 123 2.76 -16.27 -2.70
CA ARG A 123 3.17 -15.39 -1.63
C ARG A 123 2.34 -15.58 -0.37
N LEU A 124 1.06 -15.84 -0.52
CA LEU A 124 0.18 -15.98 0.63
C LEU A 124 0.03 -17.39 1.12
N GLY A 125 0.19 -18.33 0.24
CA GLY A 125 -0.03 -19.70 0.61
C GLY A 125 1.08 -20.35 1.42
N ARG A 126 2.10 -19.61 1.74
CA ARG A 126 3.21 -20.19 2.45
C ARG A 126 3.10 -20.18 3.92
#